data_e20020b29984313a7b6fcc7ab3af7c3c
#
_entry.id   e20020b29984313a7b6fcc7ab3af7c3c
#
_cell.length_a   1.000
_cell.length_b   1.000
_cell.length_c   1.000
_cell.angle_alpha   90.00
_cell.angle_beta   90.00
_cell.angle_gamma   90.00
#
_symmetry.space_group_name_H-M   'P 1'
#
loop_
_entity.id
_entity.type
_entity.pdbx_description
1 polymer ?
#
loop_
_entity_poly.entity_id
_entity_poly.type
_entity_poly.pdbx_seq_one_letter_code
_entity_poly.pdbx_strand_id
1 'polypeptide(L)'
;MNGRSLLAWNLRALRTERDLSQERLALDAGVARAWISELEREQGNTSIDLLDRLAAALGVPIKALFEEPGLNATRPRPLPGGRRPSSKTK
;
A
#
# COMPACT_ATOMS: atom_id res chain seq x y z
N MET A 1 -5.36 -14.45 -5.56
CA MET A 1 -5.56 -13.64 -4.35
C MET A 1 -6.95 -13.06 -4.38
N ASN A 2 -7.57 -12.94 -3.21
CA ASN A 2 -8.86 -12.26 -3.16
C ASN A 2 -8.65 -10.75 -3.06
N GLY A 3 -9.75 -10.01 -3.01
CA GLY A 3 -9.66 -8.54 -3.00
C GLY A 3 -8.89 -7.98 -1.83
N ARG A 4 -9.11 -8.52 -0.64
CA ARG A 4 -8.36 -8.04 0.53
C ARG A 4 -6.87 -8.32 0.41
N SER A 5 -6.52 -9.48 -0.11
CA SER A 5 -5.11 -9.83 -0.29
C SER A 5 -4.46 -8.93 -1.34
N LEU A 6 -5.16 -8.69 -2.45
CA LEU A 6 -4.65 -7.80 -3.49
C LEU A 6 -4.46 -6.39 -2.95
N LEU A 7 -5.45 -5.90 -2.24
CA LEU A 7 -5.37 -4.55 -1.70
C LEU A 7 -4.23 -4.43 -0.70
N ALA A 8 -4.10 -5.40 0.20
CA ALA A 8 -3.04 -5.36 1.21
C ALA A 8 -1.66 -5.37 0.54
N TRP A 9 -1.47 -6.26 -0.44
CA TRP A 9 -0.21 -6.36 -1.14
C TRP A 9 0.15 -5.06 -1.84
N ASN A 10 -0.79 -4.57 -2.65
CA ASN A 10 -0.51 -3.40 -3.48
C ASN A 10 -0.39 -2.13 -2.65
N LEU A 11 -1.21 -2.01 -1.61
CA LEU A 11 -1.14 -0.84 -0.75
C LEU A 11 0.24 -0.74 -0.10
N ARG A 12 0.72 -1.85 0.46
CA ARG A 12 2.04 -1.85 1.08
C ARG A 12 3.14 -1.60 0.05
N ALA A 13 3.04 -2.26 -1.11
CA ALA A 13 4.06 -2.10 -2.14
C ALA A 13 4.15 -0.66 -2.63
N LEU A 14 3.00 -0.06 -2.94
CA LEU A 14 2.97 1.31 -3.44
C LEU A 14 3.46 2.30 -2.38
N ARG A 15 3.09 2.04 -1.12
CA ARG A 15 3.49 2.91 -0.03
C ARG A 15 5.00 2.85 0.20
N THR A 16 5.54 1.63 0.26
CA THR A 16 6.97 1.48 0.56
C THR A 16 7.84 1.94 -0.60
N GLU A 17 7.37 1.78 -1.84
CA GLU A 17 8.09 2.33 -2.99
C GLU A 17 8.25 3.83 -2.90
N ARG A 18 7.33 4.50 -2.22
CA ARG A 18 7.33 5.95 -2.08
C ARG A 18 7.91 6.40 -0.75
N ASP A 19 8.45 5.47 0.02
CA ASP A 19 9.01 5.74 1.36
C ASP A 19 8.00 6.40 2.28
N LEU A 20 6.74 6.00 2.16
CA LEU A 20 5.68 6.54 3.00
C LEU A 20 5.40 5.60 4.15
N SER A 21 5.38 6.14 5.37
CA SER A 21 4.89 5.38 6.51
C SER A 21 3.37 5.27 6.43
N GLN A 22 2.80 4.34 7.19
CA GLN A 22 1.35 4.26 7.28
C GLN A 22 0.77 5.57 7.77
N GLU A 23 1.43 6.19 8.73
CA GLU A 23 0.96 7.44 9.29
C GLU A 23 0.98 8.56 8.25
N ARG A 24 2.04 8.64 7.46
CA ARG A 24 2.13 9.68 6.44
C ARG A 24 1.09 9.48 5.36
N LEU A 25 0.90 8.24 4.92
CA LEU A 25 -0.12 7.98 3.92
C LEU A 25 -1.51 8.32 4.47
N ALA A 26 -1.77 7.97 5.72
CA ALA A 26 -3.05 8.28 6.34
C ALA A 26 -3.29 9.79 6.35
N LEU A 27 -2.27 10.55 6.70
CA LEU A 27 -2.37 11.98 6.73
C LEU A 27 -2.66 12.54 5.33
N ASP A 28 -1.91 12.07 4.34
CA ASP A 28 -2.07 12.55 2.97
C ASP A 28 -3.43 12.17 2.40
N ALA A 29 -3.96 11.01 2.75
CA ALA A 29 -5.25 10.54 2.23
C ALA A 29 -6.43 11.04 3.05
N GLY A 30 -6.18 11.59 4.23
CA GLY A 30 -7.25 12.06 5.09
C GLY A 30 -8.03 10.94 5.74
N VAL A 31 -7.34 9.88 6.16
CA VAL A 31 -7.96 8.72 6.79
C VAL A 31 -7.21 8.36 8.05
N ALA A 32 -7.78 7.46 8.85
CA ALA A 32 -7.14 7.03 10.08
C ALA A 32 -6.01 6.06 9.78
N ARG A 33 -4.88 6.21 10.49
CA ARG A 33 -3.75 5.31 10.33
C ARG A 33 -4.13 3.86 10.68
N ALA A 34 -4.95 3.69 11.71
CA ALA A 34 -5.37 2.36 12.10
C ALA A 34 -6.10 1.63 10.97
N TRP A 35 -6.85 2.37 10.16
CA TRP A 35 -7.56 1.79 9.03
C TRP A 35 -6.58 1.28 7.98
N ILE A 36 -5.53 2.07 7.69
CA ILE A 36 -4.50 1.63 6.74
C ILE A 36 -3.82 0.37 7.27
N SER A 37 -3.52 0.36 8.56
CA SER A 37 -2.89 -0.81 9.17
C SER A 37 -3.78 -2.06 9.02
N GLU A 38 -5.07 -1.89 9.24
CA GLU A 38 -6.01 -3.00 9.09
C GLU A 38 -6.06 -3.52 7.66
N LEU A 39 -6.08 -2.61 6.69
CA LEU A 39 -6.10 -3.01 5.29
C LEU A 39 -4.85 -3.80 4.93
N GLU A 40 -3.70 -3.39 5.43
CA GLU A 40 -2.46 -4.09 5.12
C GLU A 40 -2.37 -5.44 5.80
N ARG A 41 -3.19 -5.67 6.81
CA ARG A 41 -3.28 -6.98 7.47
C ARG A 41 -4.44 -7.82 6.93
N GLU A 42 -5.02 -7.40 5.79
CA GLU A 42 -6.15 -8.10 5.16
C GLU A 42 -7.37 -8.12 6.06
N GLN A 43 -7.56 -7.07 6.83
CA GLN A 43 -8.69 -6.92 7.74
C GLN A 43 -9.45 -5.66 7.41
N GLY A 44 -10.60 -5.52 8.03
CA GLY A 44 -11.38 -4.31 7.85
C GLY A 44 -12.14 -4.28 6.54
N ASN A 45 -12.89 -3.22 6.37
CA ASN A 45 -13.68 -2.98 5.17
C ASN A 45 -13.39 -1.59 4.67
N THR A 46 -13.74 -1.34 3.42
CA THR A 46 -13.51 -0.04 2.84
C THR A 46 -14.63 0.29 1.86
N SER A 47 -14.66 1.53 1.42
CA SER A 47 -15.57 1.98 0.38
C SER A 47 -14.76 2.39 -0.83
N ILE A 48 -15.45 2.49 -1.96
CA ILE A 48 -14.80 2.98 -3.18
C ILE A 48 -14.27 4.39 -2.95
N ASP A 49 -15.02 5.24 -2.25
CA ASP A 49 -14.59 6.61 -2.00
C ASP A 49 -13.28 6.64 -1.20
N LEU A 50 -13.15 5.79 -0.21
CA LEU A 50 -11.92 5.74 0.57
C LEU A 50 -10.75 5.20 -0.26
N LEU A 51 -11.03 4.22 -1.12
CA LEU A 51 -9.99 3.71 -2.02
C LEU A 51 -9.54 4.78 -3.00
N ASP A 52 -10.47 5.62 -3.47
CA ASP A 52 -10.11 6.74 -4.33
C ASP A 52 -9.15 7.69 -3.61
N ARG A 53 -9.37 7.94 -2.33
CA ARG A 53 -8.49 8.80 -1.57
C ARG A 53 -7.09 8.20 -1.44
N LEU A 54 -7.02 6.89 -1.21
CA LEU A 54 -5.71 6.23 -1.14
C LEU A 54 -5.00 6.31 -2.48
N ALA A 55 -5.71 6.01 -3.56
CA ALA A 55 -5.10 6.03 -4.89
C ALA A 55 -4.59 7.43 -5.22
N ALA A 56 -5.38 8.45 -4.90
CA ALA A 56 -4.98 9.83 -5.14
C ALA A 56 -3.72 10.19 -4.35
N ALA A 57 -3.67 9.79 -3.08
CA ALA A 57 -2.51 10.08 -2.24
C ALA A 57 -1.27 9.36 -2.74
N LEU A 58 -1.44 8.19 -3.33
CA LEU A 58 -0.33 7.43 -3.89
C LEU A 58 0.01 7.83 -5.32
N GLY A 59 -0.85 8.63 -5.95
CA GLY A 59 -0.60 9.08 -7.32
C GLY A 59 -0.82 8.00 -8.36
N VAL A 60 -1.75 7.09 -8.12
CA VAL A 60 -2.03 5.97 -9.03
C VAL A 60 -3.53 5.88 -9.30
N PRO A 61 -3.92 5.23 -10.40
CA PRO A 61 -5.34 4.94 -10.60
C PRO A 61 -5.79 3.86 -9.60
N ILE A 62 -7.08 3.84 -9.31
CA ILE A 62 -7.61 2.90 -8.32
C ILE A 62 -7.31 1.45 -8.70
N LYS A 63 -7.24 1.14 -9.98
CA LYS A 63 -6.96 -0.23 -10.41
C LYS A 63 -5.61 -0.71 -9.91
N ALA A 64 -4.67 0.20 -9.69
CA ALA A 64 -3.35 -0.19 -9.21
C ALA A 64 -3.40 -0.84 -7.84
N LEU A 65 -4.47 -0.59 -7.09
CA LEU A 65 -4.65 -1.21 -5.77
C LEU A 65 -5.05 -2.67 -5.87
N PHE A 66 -5.40 -3.14 -7.06
CA PHE A 66 -5.93 -4.50 -7.24
C PHE A 66 -5.21 -5.27 -8.35
N GLU A 67 -4.03 -4.83 -8.73
CA GLU A 67 -3.28 -5.54 -9.75
C GLU A 67 -2.65 -6.80 -9.18
N GLU A 68 -2.66 -7.85 -9.99
CA GLU A 68 -2.02 -9.10 -9.59
C GLU A 68 -0.52 -8.92 -9.55
N PRO A 69 0.16 -9.37 -8.50
CA PRO A 69 1.62 -9.35 -8.50
C PRO A 69 2.17 -10.22 -9.60
N GLY A 70 3.31 -9.83 -10.14
CA GLY A 70 3.97 -10.62 -11.15
C GLY A 70 4.49 -11.93 -10.57
N LEU A 71 4.85 -12.85 -11.48
CA LEU A 71 5.34 -14.17 -11.07
C LEU A 71 6.57 -14.08 -10.18
N ASN A 72 7.41 -13.09 -10.41
CA ASN A 72 8.64 -12.94 -9.64
C ASN A 72 8.52 -11.94 -8.52
N ALA A 73 7.31 -11.51 -8.22
CA ALA A 73 7.12 -10.52 -7.18
C ALA A 73 7.43 -11.14 -5.82
N THR A 74 8.14 -10.38 -5.00
CA THR A 74 8.39 -10.78 -3.62
C THR A 74 7.45 -9.99 -2.72
N ARG A 75 7.19 -10.57 -1.54
CA ARG A 75 6.32 -9.90 -0.59
C ARG A 75 6.92 -8.55 -0.22
N PRO A 76 6.13 -7.47 -0.27
CA PRO A 76 6.65 -6.16 0.13
C PRO A 76 7.10 -6.19 1.59
N ARG A 77 8.22 -5.58 1.85
CA ARG A 77 8.75 -5.50 3.20
C ARG A 77 8.31 -4.21 3.86
N PRO A 78 8.22 -4.21 5.19
CA PRO A 78 8.03 -2.94 5.88
C PRO A 78 9.22 -2.05 5.57
N LEU A 79 9.00 -0.75 5.65
CA LEU A 79 10.09 0.18 5.44
C LEU A 79 11.18 -0.08 6.47
N PRO A 80 12.43 -0.20 6.02
CA PRO A 80 13.51 -0.29 6.98
C PRO A 80 13.63 1.03 7.72
N GLY A 81 14.11 0.95 8.90
CA GLY A 81 14.29 2.14 9.69
C GLY A 81 15.32 3.05 9.05
N GLY A 82 14.84 3.99 8.31
CA GLY A 82 15.67 5.02 7.74
C GLY A 82 16.55 4.63 6.58
N ARG A 83 16.41 3.42 6.05
CA ARG A 83 17.29 3.03 4.97
C ARG A 83 16.63 2.04 4.05
N ARG A 84 16.88 2.20 2.80
CA ARG A 84 16.41 1.26 1.79
C ARG A 84 17.56 0.40 1.35
N PRO A 85 17.32 -0.88 1.10
CA PRO A 85 18.34 -1.69 0.45
C PRO A 85 18.64 -1.08 -0.91
N SER A 86 19.86 -1.20 -1.29
CA SER A 86 20.20 -0.78 -2.63
C SER A 86 19.50 -1.67 -3.60
N SER A 87 18.90 -1.23 -4.28
CA SER A 87 18.11 -2.03 -5.10
C SER A 87 18.79 -2.52 -6.30
N LYS A 88 19.29 -2.30 -5.77
CA LYS A 88 19.59 -2.45 -6.33
C LYS A 88 20.05 -2.98 -6.98
N THR A 89 20.41 -3.18 -6.96
CA THR A 89 20.96 -3.48 -7.43
C THR A 89 20.86 -4.21 -8.07
N LYS A 90 20.80 -4.25 -8.30
CA LYS A 90 20.64 -4.70 -8.80
C LYS A 90 20.38 -4.98 -9.14
#